data_ab05bb310e8bf59a24615724f512f27b
#
_entry.id   ab05bb310e8bf59a24615724f512f27b
#
_cell.length_a   1.000
_cell.length_b   1.000
_cell.length_c   1.000
_cell.angle_alpha   90.00
_cell.angle_beta   90.00
_cell.angle_gamma   90.00
#
_symmetry.space_group_name_H-M   'P 1'
#
loop_
_entity.id
_entity.type
_entity.pdbx_description
1 polymer ?
#
loop_
_entity_poly.entity_id
_entity_poly.type
_entity_poly.pdbx_seq_one_letter_code
_entity_poly.pdbx_strand_id
1 'polypeptide(L)'
;THWGTNFHQIIMDTISTPLASMGAVVGWAYVIFTSLLWFFGVHGSLALSALDSGIMTPWALENIATYQQYGSVEAALAAGKSFHMWAKPMLDSYIFLGGTGATLGLIIAIFIASRREDHRQVAKLALPSGIFQINEPILFGLPIIMNPVMFIPFILIQPLLAAITMTAYTLGIIPPITNIAPWTMPTGLGAFFNTNGSVAALLLALFNLAVSTLVYLPFVVISNKAQGVIEQEESEEDIANALKF
;
A
#
# COMPACT_ATOMS: atom_id res chain seq x y z
N THR A 1 -16.02 22.12 -34.71
CA THR A 1 -14.66 22.63 -34.37
C THR A 1 -14.05 21.86 -33.22
N HIS A 2 -13.22 20.85 -33.53
CA HIS A 2 -12.61 19.88 -32.59
C HIS A 2 -11.29 20.39 -31.96
N TRP A 3 -11.14 21.64 -31.62
CA TRP A 3 -9.88 22.18 -31.11
C TRP A 3 -9.90 22.54 -29.61
N GLY A 4 -10.82 21.93 -28.84
CA GLY A 4 -10.96 22.21 -27.40
C GLY A 4 -10.36 21.16 -26.44
N THR A 5 -9.91 20.01 -26.95
CA THR A 5 -9.29 18.96 -26.14
C THR A 5 -7.78 19.14 -26.12
N ASN A 6 -7.20 19.34 -24.94
CA ASN A 6 -5.75 19.37 -24.80
C ASN A 6 -5.15 17.95 -24.90
N PHE A 7 -3.85 17.86 -25.21
CA PHE A 7 -3.14 16.58 -25.39
C PHE A 7 -3.32 15.64 -24.17
N HIS A 8 -3.33 16.18 -22.96
CA HIS A 8 -3.59 15.43 -21.74
C HIS A 8 -4.98 14.78 -21.78
N GLN A 9 -6.00 15.51 -22.18
CA GLN A 9 -7.37 15.01 -22.26
C GLN A 9 -7.53 13.90 -23.29
N ILE A 10 -6.85 14.00 -24.44
CA ILE A 10 -6.83 12.95 -25.46
C ILE A 10 -6.21 11.66 -24.93
N ILE A 11 -5.06 11.78 -24.22
CA ILE A 11 -4.42 10.63 -23.58
C ILE A 11 -5.37 10.01 -22.53
N MET A 12 -5.95 10.83 -21.67
CA MET A 12 -6.85 10.35 -20.63
C MET A 12 -8.06 9.63 -21.22
N ASP A 13 -8.71 10.20 -22.20
CA ASP A 13 -9.88 9.58 -22.85
C ASP A 13 -9.51 8.29 -23.60
N THR A 14 -8.36 8.26 -24.25
CA THR A 14 -7.91 7.09 -25.02
C THR A 14 -7.50 5.92 -24.12
N ILE A 15 -6.90 6.20 -22.96
CA ILE A 15 -6.38 5.17 -22.06
C ILE A 15 -7.39 4.87 -20.94
N SER A 16 -7.98 5.90 -20.34
CA SER A 16 -8.78 5.74 -19.13
C SER A 16 -10.14 5.12 -19.41
N THR A 17 -10.78 5.44 -20.53
CA THR A 17 -12.14 4.93 -20.83
C THR A 17 -12.14 3.40 -21.04
N PRO A 18 -11.25 2.81 -21.87
CA PRO A 18 -11.19 1.35 -22.01
C PRO A 18 -10.79 0.65 -20.71
N LEU A 19 -9.82 1.21 -19.96
CA LEU A 19 -9.36 0.61 -18.71
C LEU A 19 -10.42 0.73 -17.60
N ALA A 20 -11.13 1.83 -17.50
CA ALA A 20 -12.22 1.98 -16.52
C ALA A 20 -13.31 0.91 -16.70
N SER A 21 -13.57 0.47 -17.95
CA SER A 21 -14.50 -0.63 -18.22
C SER A 21 -14.04 -1.99 -17.69
N MET A 22 -12.74 -2.17 -17.43
CA MET A 22 -12.15 -3.38 -16.83
C MET A 22 -12.36 -3.47 -15.30
N GLY A 23 -12.87 -2.41 -14.67
CA GLY A 23 -13.29 -2.41 -13.26
C GLY A 23 -12.22 -2.92 -12.31
N ALA A 24 -12.51 -4.02 -11.61
CA ALA A 24 -11.61 -4.58 -10.60
C ALA A 24 -10.23 -4.99 -11.12
N VAL A 25 -10.11 -5.36 -12.40
CA VAL A 25 -8.81 -5.77 -12.99
C VAL A 25 -7.80 -4.65 -12.92
N VAL A 26 -8.22 -3.40 -13.16
CA VAL A 26 -7.35 -2.22 -13.06
C VAL A 26 -6.83 -2.05 -11.63
N GLY A 27 -7.69 -2.23 -10.63
CA GLY A 27 -7.31 -2.12 -9.22
C GLY A 27 -6.28 -3.19 -8.81
N TRP A 28 -6.51 -4.43 -9.18
CA TRP A 28 -5.57 -5.53 -8.92
C TRP A 28 -4.24 -5.31 -9.63
N ALA A 29 -4.28 -4.93 -10.91
CA ALA A 29 -3.07 -4.62 -11.67
C ALA A 29 -2.29 -3.45 -11.03
N TYR A 30 -2.98 -2.38 -10.66
CA TYR A 30 -2.36 -1.21 -10.01
C TYR A 30 -1.60 -1.61 -8.73
N VAL A 31 -2.24 -2.37 -7.85
CA VAL A 31 -1.64 -2.81 -6.58
C VAL A 31 -0.38 -3.66 -6.81
N ILE A 32 -0.45 -4.63 -7.74
CA ILE A 32 0.67 -5.53 -8.05
C ILE A 32 1.81 -4.76 -8.73
N PHE A 33 1.50 -3.98 -9.77
CA PHE A 33 2.53 -3.26 -10.52
C PHE A 33 3.17 -2.12 -9.70
N THR A 34 2.43 -1.46 -8.82
CA THR A 34 2.99 -0.45 -7.93
C THR A 34 4.09 -1.06 -7.04
N SER A 35 3.84 -2.21 -6.42
CA SER A 35 4.84 -2.93 -5.62
C SER A 35 6.01 -3.41 -6.47
N LEU A 36 5.71 -3.98 -7.63
CA LEU A 36 6.74 -4.52 -8.53
C LEU A 36 7.69 -3.43 -9.03
N LEU A 37 7.18 -2.29 -9.45
CA LEU A 37 7.98 -1.14 -9.88
C LEU A 37 8.88 -0.62 -8.75
N TRP A 38 8.34 -0.47 -7.55
CA TRP A 38 9.12 -0.10 -6.37
C TRP A 38 10.22 -1.11 -6.04
N PHE A 39 9.95 -2.40 -6.20
CA PHE A 39 10.97 -3.42 -6.00
C PHE A 39 12.15 -3.27 -6.96
N PHE A 40 11.92 -2.80 -8.18
CA PHE A 40 12.97 -2.46 -9.16
C PHE A 40 13.50 -1.02 -9.05
N GLY A 41 13.16 -0.30 -7.99
CA GLY A 41 13.65 1.07 -7.75
C GLY A 41 12.90 2.17 -8.51
N VAL A 42 11.79 1.85 -9.16
CA VAL A 42 10.94 2.82 -9.84
C VAL A 42 9.78 3.21 -8.92
N HIS A 43 9.53 4.51 -8.74
CA HIS A 43 8.41 4.97 -7.92
C HIS A 43 7.06 4.58 -8.53
N GLY A 44 6.47 3.47 -8.05
CA GLY A 44 5.34 2.81 -8.68
C GLY A 44 4.11 3.70 -8.82
N SER A 45 3.71 4.43 -7.77
CA SER A 45 2.54 5.31 -7.83
C SER A 45 2.73 6.48 -8.80
N LEU A 46 3.94 7.02 -8.94
CA LEU A 46 4.22 8.06 -9.95
C LEU A 46 4.21 7.49 -11.35
N ALA A 47 4.81 6.31 -11.56
CA ALA A 47 4.81 5.65 -12.87
C ALA A 47 3.38 5.29 -13.34
N LEU A 48 2.49 4.95 -12.41
CA LEU A 48 1.09 4.59 -12.68
C LEU A 48 0.12 5.75 -12.43
N SER A 49 0.60 6.98 -12.33
CA SER A 49 -0.23 8.16 -12.00
C SER A 49 -1.37 8.42 -12.98
N ALA A 50 -1.23 7.98 -14.23
CA ALA A 50 -2.32 8.05 -15.22
C ALA A 50 -3.53 7.19 -14.83
N LEU A 51 -3.33 6.02 -14.21
CA LEU A 51 -4.42 5.18 -13.69
C LEU A 51 -5.05 5.79 -12.44
N ASP A 52 -4.22 6.33 -11.56
CA ASP A 52 -4.67 7.01 -10.34
C ASP A 52 -5.54 8.23 -10.69
N SER A 53 -4.97 9.18 -11.42
CA SER A 53 -5.63 10.45 -11.76
C SER A 53 -6.76 10.30 -12.78
N GLY A 54 -6.64 9.31 -13.68
CA GLY A 54 -7.58 9.12 -14.79
C GLY A 54 -8.74 8.19 -14.49
N ILE A 55 -8.62 7.35 -13.47
CA ILE A 55 -9.62 6.32 -13.17
C ILE A 55 -9.99 6.32 -11.69
N MET A 56 -9.02 6.09 -10.80
CA MET A 56 -9.32 5.82 -9.39
C MET A 56 -9.76 7.06 -8.61
N THR A 57 -9.19 8.22 -8.94
CA THR A 57 -9.62 9.50 -8.35
C THR A 57 -11.00 9.92 -8.87
N PRO A 58 -11.33 9.88 -10.19
CA PRO A 58 -12.70 10.02 -10.67
C PRO A 58 -13.71 9.10 -9.98
N TRP A 59 -13.40 7.82 -9.80
CA TRP A 59 -14.27 6.90 -9.05
C TRP A 59 -14.54 7.36 -7.61
N ALA A 60 -13.56 7.96 -6.94
CA ALA A 60 -13.79 8.55 -5.63
C ALA A 60 -14.75 9.74 -5.68
N LEU A 61 -14.59 10.61 -6.69
CA LEU A 61 -15.46 11.76 -6.88
C LEU A 61 -16.90 11.34 -7.23
N GLU A 62 -17.09 10.29 -8.03
CA GLU A 62 -18.40 9.72 -8.33
C GLU A 62 -19.07 9.14 -7.07
N ASN A 63 -18.32 8.46 -6.22
CA ASN A 63 -18.81 7.97 -4.93
C ASN A 63 -19.30 9.13 -4.04
N ILE A 64 -18.52 10.20 -3.95
CA ILE A 64 -18.86 11.39 -3.17
C ILE A 64 -20.13 12.07 -3.74
N ALA A 65 -20.19 12.26 -5.05
CA ALA A 65 -21.35 12.85 -5.71
C ALA A 65 -22.62 12.02 -5.48
N THR A 66 -22.51 10.69 -5.58
CA THR A 66 -23.60 9.77 -5.29
C THR A 66 -24.05 9.88 -3.82
N TYR A 67 -23.11 9.89 -2.89
CA TYR A 67 -23.43 10.08 -1.48
C TYR A 67 -24.11 11.42 -1.20
N GLN A 68 -23.61 12.50 -1.77
CA GLN A 68 -24.20 13.85 -1.61
C GLN A 68 -25.61 13.94 -2.20
N GLN A 69 -25.84 13.29 -3.34
CA GLN A 69 -27.15 13.31 -4.01
C GLN A 69 -28.23 12.56 -3.21
N TYR A 70 -27.87 11.45 -2.57
CA TYR A 70 -28.85 10.59 -1.86
C TYR A 70 -28.83 10.76 -0.34
N GLY A 71 -27.86 11.49 0.22
CA GLY A 71 -27.73 11.79 1.64
C GLY A 71 -27.22 10.65 2.52
N SER A 72 -27.26 9.41 2.03
CA SER A 72 -26.67 8.23 2.71
C SER A 72 -26.33 7.12 1.71
N VAL A 73 -25.48 6.18 2.16
CA VAL A 73 -25.12 4.99 1.39
C VAL A 73 -26.34 4.10 1.16
N GLU A 74 -27.14 3.90 2.22
CA GLU A 74 -28.33 3.06 2.20
C GLU A 74 -29.37 3.59 1.21
N ALA A 75 -29.62 4.90 1.22
CA ALA A 75 -30.55 5.52 0.28
C ALA A 75 -30.09 5.42 -1.17
N ALA A 76 -28.79 5.58 -1.43
CA ALA A 76 -28.22 5.39 -2.75
C ALA A 76 -28.35 3.95 -3.26
N LEU A 77 -28.03 2.97 -2.41
CA LEU A 77 -28.20 1.54 -2.74
C LEU A 77 -29.65 1.16 -2.97
N ALA A 78 -30.56 1.66 -2.16
CA ALA A 78 -32.02 1.46 -2.33
C ALA A 78 -32.53 2.08 -3.65
N ALA A 79 -31.90 3.16 -4.14
CA ALA A 79 -32.17 3.76 -5.45
C ALA A 79 -31.45 3.04 -6.62
N GLY A 80 -30.83 1.87 -6.37
CA GLY A 80 -30.14 1.07 -7.39
C GLY A 80 -28.78 1.65 -7.83
N LYS A 81 -28.19 2.55 -7.05
CA LYS A 81 -26.84 3.07 -7.30
C LYS A 81 -25.79 2.13 -6.72
N SER A 82 -24.62 2.13 -7.32
CA SER A 82 -23.43 1.41 -6.85
C SER A 82 -22.30 2.37 -6.53
N PHE A 83 -21.33 1.91 -5.74
CA PHE A 83 -20.13 2.64 -5.40
C PHE A 83 -18.91 1.92 -5.95
N HIS A 84 -17.96 2.70 -6.45
CA HIS A 84 -16.67 2.17 -6.92
C HIS A 84 -15.80 1.80 -5.74
N MET A 85 -15.43 0.54 -5.68
CA MET A 85 -14.62 0.00 -4.61
C MET A 85 -13.13 0.34 -4.75
N TRP A 86 -12.62 0.38 -5.99
CA TRP A 86 -11.21 0.69 -6.29
C TRP A 86 -10.92 2.19 -6.37
N ALA A 87 -11.66 3.00 -5.63
CA ALA A 87 -11.39 4.42 -5.49
C ALA A 87 -10.04 4.65 -4.79
N LYS A 88 -9.26 5.67 -5.21
CA LYS A 88 -7.90 5.92 -4.69
C LYS A 88 -7.83 5.97 -3.16
N PRO A 89 -8.75 6.68 -2.42
CA PRO A 89 -8.68 6.72 -0.97
C PRO A 89 -8.86 5.37 -0.28
N MET A 90 -9.44 4.36 -0.95
CA MET A 90 -9.51 3.01 -0.42
C MET A 90 -8.14 2.33 -0.41
N LEU A 91 -7.35 2.50 -1.47
CA LEU A 91 -5.99 1.99 -1.53
C LEU A 91 -5.13 2.59 -0.40
N ASP A 92 -5.22 3.91 -0.22
CA ASP A 92 -4.46 4.64 0.79
C ASP A 92 -4.89 4.26 2.22
N SER A 93 -6.19 3.98 2.42
CA SER A 93 -6.75 3.69 3.74
C SER A 93 -6.49 2.28 4.24
N TYR A 94 -6.41 1.28 3.34
CA TYR A 94 -6.42 -0.13 3.73
C TYR A 94 -5.28 -0.96 3.17
N ILE A 95 -4.61 -0.51 2.10
CA ILE A 95 -3.64 -1.31 1.35
C ILE A 95 -2.23 -0.72 1.46
N PHE A 96 -2.07 0.59 1.27
CA PHE A 96 -0.77 1.27 1.30
C PHE A 96 -0.40 1.74 2.71
N LEU A 97 -0.47 0.85 3.70
CA LEU A 97 -0.27 1.17 5.11
C LEU A 97 1.20 1.47 5.43
N GLY A 98 1.53 2.73 5.57
CA GLY A 98 2.91 3.21 5.64
C GLY A 98 3.58 3.30 4.27
N GLY A 99 2.80 3.41 3.19
CA GLY A 99 3.24 3.47 1.80
C GLY A 99 3.20 2.12 1.07
N THR A 100 3.74 2.09 -0.15
CA THR A 100 3.79 0.87 -0.97
C THR A 100 4.52 -0.25 -0.24
N GLY A 101 3.99 -1.47 -0.32
CA GLY A 101 4.49 -2.63 0.42
C GLY A 101 3.96 -2.72 1.85
N ALA A 102 3.02 -1.86 2.25
CA ALA A 102 2.48 -1.80 3.62
C ALA A 102 3.60 -1.78 4.68
N THR A 103 4.60 -0.93 4.45
CA THR A 103 5.90 -0.94 5.15
C THR A 103 5.83 -0.50 6.61
N LEU A 104 4.75 0.12 7.06
CA LEU A 104 4.53 0.34 8.50
C LEU A 104 4.47 -0.99 9.25
N GLY A 105 3.87 -2.04 8.64
CA GLY A 105 3.90 -3.39 9.18
C GLY A 105 5.31 -3.97 9.26
N LEU A 106 6.16 -3.71 8.27
CA LEU A 106 7.58 -4.09 8.31
C LEU A 106 8.33 -3.37 9.45
N ILE A 107 8.12 -2.06 9.61
CA ILE A 107 8.72 -1.28 10.71
C ILE A 107 8.36 -1.91 12.06
N ILE A 108 7.08 -2.23 12.27
CA ILE A 108 6.61 -2.88 13.51
C ILE A 108 7.23 -4.28 13.66
N ALA A 109 7.28 -5.07 12.60
CA ALA A 109 7.90 -6.41 12.62
C ALA A 109 9.39 -6.35 12.99
N ILE A 110 10.12 -5.32 12.53
CA ILE A 110 11.52 -5.10 12.90
C ILE A 110 11.64 -4.80 14.40
N PHE A 111 10.79 -3.95 14.96
CA PHE A 111 10.82 -3.69 16.41
C PHE A 111 10.53 -4.92 17.25
N ILE A 112 9.67 -5.82 16.75
CA ILE A 112 9.29 -7.06 17.45
C ILE A 112 10.41 -8.11 17.35
N ALA A 113 10.94 -8.35 16.14
CA ALA A 113 11.70 -9.57 15.85
C ALA A 113 13.14 -9.34 15.37
N SER A 114 13.54 -8.13 14.99
CA SER A 114 14.91 -7.92 14.53
C SER A 114 15.90 -7.91 15.68
N ARG A 115 16.98 -8.69 15.51
CA ARG A 115 18.17 -8.67 16.36
C ARG A 115 19.28 -7.79 15.80
N ARG A 116 19.12 -7.32 14.58
CA ARG A 116 20.06 -6.46 13.87
C ARG A 116 19.88 -5.02 14.32
N GLU A 117 20.94 -4.42 14.88
CA GLU A 117 20.87 -3.05 15.36
C GLU A 117 20.75 -2.04 14.23
N ASP A 118 21.41 -2.28 13.08
CA ASP A 118 21.28 -1.45 11.88
C ASP A 118 19.82 -1.37 11.39
N HIS A 119 19.12 -2.51 11.29
CA HIS A 119 17.70 -2.54 10.92
C HIS A 119 16.83 -1.78 11.93
N ARG A 120 17.11 -1.93 13.23
CA ARG A 120 16.35 -1.23 14.28
C ARG A 120 16.58 0.28 14.24
N GLN A 121 17.79 0.74 13.94
CA GLN A 121 18.09 2.17 13.78
C GLN A 121 17.38 2.76 12.57
N VAL A 122 17.42 2.09 11.41
CA VAL A 122 16.66 2.50 10.22
C VAL A 122 15.16 2.55 10.52
N ALA A 123 14.61 1.53 11.18
CA ALA A 123 13.19 1.50 11.53
C ALA A 123 12.80 2.66 12.47
N LYS A 124 13.66 3.02 13.45
CA LYS A 124 13.43 4.19 14.31
C LYS A 124 13.38 5.50 13.52
N LEU A 125 14.29 5.68 12.56
CA LEU A 125 14.33 6.87 11.71
C LEU A 125 13.15 6.92 10.72
N ALA A 126 12.71 5.78 10.22
CA ALA A 126 11.62 5.67 9.26
C ALA A 126 10.22 5.70 9.90
N LEU A 127 10.09 5.41 11.20
CA LEU A 127 8.79 5.33 11.88
C LEU A 127 7.98 6.63 11.77
N PRO A 128 8.53 7.83 12.04
CA PRO A 128 7.76 9.06 11.95
C PRO A 128 7.15 9.26 10.55
N SER A 129 7.94 9.07 9.48
CA SER A 129 7.44 9.20 8.12
C SER A 129 6.47 8.08 7.75
N GLY A 130 6.73 6.84 8.19
CA GLY A 130 5.87 5.69 7.95
C GLY A 130 4.47 5.82 8.54
N ILE A 131 4.32 6.46 9.70
CA ILE A 131 3.02 6.78 10.29
C ILE A 131 2.19 7.67 9.33
N PHE A 132 2.84 8.56 8.60
CA PHE A 132 2.24 9.46 7.62
C PHE A 132 2.30 8.92 6.18
N GLN A 133 2.39 7.60 6.00
CA GLN A 133 2.33 6.89 4.71
C GLN A 133 3.54 7.12 3.79
N ILE A 134 4.65 7.67 4.30
CA ILE A 134 5.88 7.95 3.55
C ILE A 134 6.89 6.85 3.85
N ASN A 135 7.24 6.04 2.84
CA ASN A 135 8.04 4.81 3.00
C ASN A 135 9.47 4.89 2.45
N GLU A 136 9.87 5.98 1.82
CA GLU A 136 11.20 6.13 1.26
C GLU A 136 12.32 5.88 2.29
N PRO A 137 12.24 6.38 3.54
CA PRO A 137 13.27 6.14 4.53
C PRO A 137 13.48 4.66 4.86
N ILE A 138 12.42 3.84 4.88
CA ILE A 138 12.54 2.41 5.14
C ILE A 138 12.96 1.65 3.88
N LEU A 139 12.49 2.03 2.69
CA LEU A 139 12.83 1.37 1.43
C LEU A 139 14.31 1.51 1.05
N PHE A 140 14.87 2.71 1.27
CA PHE A 140 16.26 3.01 0.96
C PHE A 140 17.20 2.77 2.14
N GLY A 141 16.72 2.90 3.36
CA GLY A 141 17.52 2.64 4.57
C GLY A 141 17.75 1.16 4.84
N LEU A 142 16.78 0.32 4.50
CA LEU A 142 16.96 -1.12 4.42
C LEU A 142 17.13 -1.50 2.94
N PRO A 143 17.98 -2.46 2.60
CA PRO A 143 18.11 -2.93 1.22
C PRO A 143 16.88 -3.78 0.83
N ILE A 144 15.71 -3.13 0.66
CA ILE A 144 14.47 -3.80 0.23
C ILE A 144 14.45 -3.93 -1.29
N ILE A 145 14.90 -2.88 -1.99
CA ILE A 145 14.98 -2.85 -3.45
C ILE A 145 15.92 -3.95 -3.92
N MET A 146 15.44 -4.80 -4.84
CA MET A 146 16.14 -5.97 -5.40
C MET A 146 16.61 -7.00 -4.36
N ASN A 147 16.08 -6.98 -3.15
CA ASN A 147 16.40 -7.96 -2.12
C ASN A 147 15.51 -9.20 -2.28
N PRO A 148 16.07 -10.38 -2.65
CA PRO A 148 15.27 -11.56 -2.91
C PRO A 148 14.50 -12.06 -1.67
N VAL A 149 15.00 -11.82 -0.46
CA VAL A 149 14.31 -12.19 0.79
C VAL A 149 13.07 -11.31 0.99
N MET A 150 13.15 -10.03 0.66
CA MET A 150 12.03 -9.08 0.81
C MET A 150 11.09 -9.09 -0.39
N PHE A 151 11.45 -9.71 -1.51
CA PHE A 151 10.61 -9.77 -2.72
C PHE A 151 9.22 -10.33 -2.43
N ILE A 152 9.18 -11.51 -1.80
CA ILE A 152 7.92 -12.21 -1.54
C ILE A 152 6.97 -11.39 -0.66
N PRO A 153 7.34 -10.96 0.56
CA PRO A 153 6.44 -10.22 1.41
C PRO A 153 6.06 -8.86 0.82
N PHE A 154 7.01 -8.15 0.19
CA PHE A 154 6.78 -6.82 -0.38
C PHE A 154 5.78 -6.82 -1.54
N ILE A 155 5.84 -7.84 -2.42
CA ILE A 155 4.92 -7.93 -3.56
C ILE A 155 3.57 -8.50 -3.14
N LEU A 156 3.53 -9.51 -2.25
CA LEU A 156 2.30 -10.22 -1.93
C LEU A 156 1.43 -9.53 -0.88
N ILE A 157 2.01 -8.68 -0.05
CA ILE A 157 1.25 -8.07 1.05
C ILE A 157 0.10 -7.20 0.55
N GLN A 158 0.32 -6.38 -0.45
CA GLN A 158 -0.72 -5.48 -0.96
C GLN A 158 -1.89 -6.21 -1.62
N PRO A 159 -1.69 -7.20 -2.51
CA PRO A 159 -2.78 -8.05 -2.98
C PRO A 159 -3.53 -8.77 -1.84
N LEU A 160 -2.83 -9.23 -0.81
CA LEU A 160 -3.47 -9.85 0.35
C LEU A 160 -4.36 -8.86 1.09
N LEU A 161 -3.86 -7.67 1.41
CA LEU A 161 -4.66 -6.63 2.06
C LEU A 161 -5.83 -6.17 1.20
N ALA A 162 -5.63 -6.09 -0.12
CA ALA A 162 -6.71 -5.84 -1.07
C ALA A 162 -7.79 -6.92 -1.00
N ALA A 163 -7.43 -8.20 -1.00
CA ALA A 163 -8.39 -9.30 -0.90
C ALA A 163 -9.19 -9.24 0.40
N ILE A 164 -8.55 -8.98 1.54
CA ILE A 164 -9.21 -8.81 2.84
C ILE A 164 -10.19 -7.64 2.78
N THR A 165 -9.74 -6.49 2.29
CA THR A 165 -10.57 -5.28 2.21
C THR A 165 -11.76 -5.46 1.27
N MET A 166 -11.55 -6.10 0.11
CA MET A 166 -12.60 -6.45 -0.85
C MET A 166 -13.65 -7.36 -0.22
N THR A 167 -13.20 -8.38 0.50
CA THR A 167 -14.10 -9.30 1.19
C THR A 167 -14.92 -8.57 2.26
N ALA A 168 -14.29 -7.73 3.08
CA ALA A 168 -14.97 -6.94 4.09
C ALA A 168 -16.02 -5.97 3.47
N TYR A 169 -15.66 -5.35 2.34
CA TYR A 169 -16.59 -4.48 1.61
C TYR A 169 -17.78 -5.24 1.04
N THR A 170 -17.55 -6.37 0.36
CA THR A 170 -18.63 -7.17 -0.25
C THR A 170 -19.58 -7.80 0.79
N LEU A 171 -19.06 -8.08 1.98
CA LEU A 171 -19.86 -8.54 3.13
C LEU A 171 -20.59 -7.40 3.85
N GLY A 172 -20.40 -6.15 3.43
CA GLY A 172 -21.03 -4.99 4.07
C GLY A 172 -20.47 -4.65 5.46
N ILE A 173 -19.28 -5.16 5.81
CA ILE A 173 -18.60 -4.88 7.09
C ILE A 173 -18.13 -3.43 7.14
N ILE A 174 -17.64 -2.91 6.01
CA ILE A 174 -17.22 -1.51 5.84
C ILE A 174 -18.07 -0.81 4.79
N PRO A 175 -18.42 0.46 4.99
CA PRO A 175 -19.10 1.24 3.96
C PRO A 175 -18.13 1.64 2.83
N PRO A 176 -18.68 2.05 1.66
CA PRO A 176 -17.88 2.63 0.59
C PRO A 176 -17.19 3.92 1.01
N ILE A 177 -16.14 4.27 0.27
CA ILE A 177 -15.48 5.58 0.37
C ILE A 177 -16.43 6.66 -0.16
N THR A 178 -16.76 7.62 0.69
CA THR A 178 -17.68 8.73 0.39
C THR A 178 -17.09 10.10 0.78
N ASN A 179 -15.81 10.12 1.12
CA ASN A 179 -15.03 11.32 1.40
C ASN A 179 -13.57 11.13 0.97
N ILE A 180 -12.80 12.21 0.87
CA ILE A 180 -11.38 12.20 0.55
C ILE A 180 -10.62 12.93 1.66
N ALA A 181 -9.99 12.17 2.55
CA ALA A 181 -8.99 12.65 3.49
C ALA A 181 -7.60 12.68 2.80
N PRO A 182 -6.66 13.48 3.30
CA PRO A 182 -5.29 13.45 2.81
C PRO A 182 -4.70 12.03 2.84
N TRP A 183 -4.02 11.62 1.77
CA TRP A 183 -3.41 10.30 1.68
C TRP A 183 -2.35 10.04 2.77
N THR A 184 -1.75 11.10 3.30
CA THR A 184 -0.79 11.08 4.41
C THR A 184 -1.44 10.87 5.80
N MET A 185 -2.75 10.67 5.87
CA MET A 185 -3.42 10.39 7.16
C MET A 185 -2.84 9.13 7.80
N PRO A 186 -2.58 9.15 9.11
CA PRO A 186 -2.16 7.96 9.83
C PRO A 186 -3.11 6.78 9.64
N THR A 187 -2.56 5.56 9.61
CA THR A 187 -3.31 4.32 9.43
C THR A 187 -4.50 4.24 10.39
N GLY A 188 -5.66 3.90 9.87
CA GLY A 188 -6.94 3.88 10.58
C GLY A 188 -7.70 5.20 10.50
N LEU A 189 -7.05 6.34 10.72
CA LEU A 189 -7.71 7.64 10.62
C LEU A 189 -8.15 7.96 9.19
N GLY A 190 -7.33 7.64 8.19
CA GLY A 190 -7.70 7.76 6.78
C GLY A 190 -8.98 6.99 6.47
N ALA A 191 -9.06 5.71 6.89
CA ALA A 191 -10.23 4.88 6.73
C ALA A 191 -11.47 5.49 7.41
N PHE A 192 -11.31 5.95 8.66
CA PHE A 192 -12.38 6.57 9.44
C PHE A 192 -12.96 7.80 8.75
N PHE A 193 -12.12 8.74 8.33
CA PHE A 193 -12.58 9.98 7.69
C PHE A 193 -13.11 9.75 6.27
N ASN A 194 -12.52 8.85 5.50
CA ASN A 194 -12.95 8.53 4.14
C ASN A 194 -14.32 7.83 4.09
N THR A 195 -14.77 7.29 5.22
CA THR A 195 -16.07 6.59 5.38
C THR A 195 -17.04 7.34 6.31
N ASN A 196 -16.86 8.66 6.45
CA ASN A 196 -17.70 9.51 7.31
C ASN A 196 -17.83 9.02 8.76
N GLY A 197 -16.74 8.53 9.36
CA GLY A 197 -16.70 8.18 10.77
C GLY A 197 -16.98 6.71 11.08
N SER A 198 -16.84 5.80 10.12
CA SER A 198 -17.03 4.36 10.37
C SER A 198 -15.93 3.78 11.26
N VAL A 199 -16.32 3.33 12.45
CA VAL A 199 -15.41 2.61 13.37
C VAL A 199 -15.00 1.26 12.79
N ALA A 200 -15.88 0.57 12.08
CA ALA A 200 -15.56 -0.69 11.40
C ALA A 200 -14.46 -0.51 10.36
N ALA A 201 -14.50 0.60 9.62
CA ALA A 201 -13.47 0.98 8.66
C ALA A 201 -12.10 1.21 9.34
N LEU A 202 -12.08 1.95 10.45
CA LEU A 202 -10.87 2.13 11.26
C LEU A 202 -10.31 0.79 11.76
N LEU A 203 -11.15 -0.06 12.31
CA LEU A 203 -10.74 -1.36 12.83
C LEU A 203 -10.22 -2.29 11.74
N LEU A 204 -10.81 -2.27 10.55
CA LEU A 204 -10.28 -3.04 9.41
C LEU A 204 -8.90 -2.56 8.98
N ALA A 205 -8.65 -1.24 8.95
CA ALA A 205 -7.34 -0.71 8.62
C ALA A 205 -6.27 -1.12 9.65
N LEU A 206 -6.60 -1.11 10.94
CA LEU A 206 -5.73 -1.60 12.01
C LEU A 206 -5.53 -3.12 11.94
N PHE A 207 -6.56 -3.88 11.59
CA PHE A 207 -6.45 -5.32 11.34
C PHE A 207 -5.50 -5.60 10.16
N ASN A 208 -5.64 -4.88 9.06
CA ASN A 208 -4.75 -4.98 7.91
C ASN A 208 -3.29 -4.65 8.28
N LEU A 209 -3.07 -3.66 9.15
CA LEU A 209 -1.74 -3.36 9.68
C LEU A 209 -1.17 -4.52 10.50
N ALA A 210 -1.98 -5.16 11.35
CA ALA A 210 -1.57 -6.35 12.09
C ALA A 210 -1.25 -7.51 11.15
N VAL A 211 -2.06 -7.75 10.11
CA VAL A 211 -1.78 -8.76 9.07
C VAL A 211 -0.47 -8.45 8.36
N SER A 212 -0.24 -7.20 7.96
CA SER A 212 1.03 -6.81 7.35
C SER A 212 2.22 -7.10 8.27
N THR A 213 2.12 -6.76 9.54
CA THR A 213 3.16 -7.05 10.54
C THR A 213 3.43 -8.56 10.62
N LEU A 214 2.39 -9.37 10.72
CA LEU A 214 2.52 -10.84 10.80
C LEU A 214 3.16 -11.44 9.55
N VAL A 215 2.83 -10.94 8.36
CA VAL A 215 3.45 -11.39 7.11
C VAL A 215 4.93 -11.06 7.06
N TYR A 216 5.36 -9.90 7.55
CA TYR A 216 6.77 -9.52 7.55
C TYR A 216 7.61 -10.22 8.63
N LEU A 217 7.02 -10.65 9.75
CA LEU A 217 7.75 -11.26 10.88
C LEU A 217 8.69 -12.40 10.46
N PRO A 218 8.27 -13.45 9.71
CA PRO A 218 9.16 -14.55 9.33
C PRO A 218 10.33 -14.08 8.48
N PHE A 219 10.14 -13.08 7.62
CA PHE A 219 11.20 -12.57 6.75
C PHE A 219 12.23 -11.73 7.52
N VAL A 220 11.80 -10.98 8.53
CA VAL A 220 12.70 -10.30 9.48
C VAL A 220 13.54 -11.31 10.25
N VAL A 221 12.96 -12.44 10.69
CA VAL A 221 13.69 -13.52 11.36
C VAL A 221 14.68 -14.20 10.42
N ILE A 222 14.31 -14.45 9.16
CA ILE A 222 15.22 -14.99 8.14
C ILE A 222 16.40 -14.03 7.91
N SER A 223 16.15 -12.72 7.82
CA SER A 223 17.21 -11.73 7.66
C SER A 223 18.20 -11.71 8.84
N ASN A 224 17.74 -11.95 10.06
CA ASN A 224 18.64 -12.11 11.22
C ASN A 224 19.59 -13.31 11.07
N LYS A 225 19.09 -14.43 10.53
CA LYS A 225 19.91 -15.66 10.35
C LYS A 225 20.93 -15.50 9.24
N ALA A 226 20.54 -14.88 8.14
CA ALA A 226 21.44 -14.63 7.01
C ALA A 226 22.68 -13.83 7.43
N GLN A 227 22.48 -12.79 8.26
CA GLN A 227 23.60 -12.01 8.80
C GLN A 227 24.53 -12.84 9.67
N GLY A 228 23.99 -13.67 10.56
CA GLY A 228 24.80 -14.51 11.42
C GLY A 228 25.67 -15.50 10.67
N VAL A 229 25.24 -15.99 9.50
CA VAL A 229 26.05 -16.85 8.64
C VAL A 229 27.19 -16.07 8.01
N ILE A 230 26.93 -14.86 7.49
CA ILE A 230 27.95 -13.99 6.88
C ILE A 230 29.04 -13.64 7.91
N GLU A 231 28.65 -13.24 9.11
CA GLU A 231 29.59 -12.90 10.18
C GLU A 231 30.48 -14.09 10.60
N GLN A 232 29.94 -15.32 10.55
CA GLN A 232 30.72 -16.53 10.80
C GLN A 232 31.72 -16.81 9.67
N GLU A 233 31.30 -16.70 8.42
CA GLU A 233 32.16 -16.91 7.26
C GLU A 233 33.30 -15.88 7.21
N GLU A 234 33.01 -14.60 7.44
CA GLU A 234 34.03 -13.53 7.53
C GLU A 234 35.05 -13.79 8.67
N SER A 235 34.55 -14.21 9.84
CA SER A 235 35.41 -14.55 10.99
C SER A 235 36.32 -15.75 10.70
N GLU A 236 35.82 -16.79 10.03
CA GLU A 236 36.61 -17.97 9.65
C GLU A 236 37.65 -17.60 8.59
N GLU A 237 37.31 -16.75 7.64
CA GLU A 237 38.25 -16.28 6.60
C GLU A 237 39.35 -15.42 7.21
N ASP A 238 39.02 -14.52 8.14
CA ASP A 238 39.99 -13.69 8.86
C ASP A 238 40.96 -14.53 9.69
N ILE A 239 40.47 -15.55 10.39
CA ILE A 239 41.30 -16.52 11.15
C ILE A 239 42.20 -17.31 10.20
N ALA A 240 41.65 -17.79 9.06
CA ALA A 240 42.41 -18.54 8.09
C ALA A 240 43.53 -17.70 7.46
N ASN A 241 43.29 -16.42 7.22
CA ASN A 241 44.27 -15.48 6.71
C ASN A 241 45.35 -15.13 7.74
N ALA A 242 44.96 -14.98 9.02
CA ALA A 242 45.92 -14.75 10.13
C ALA A 242 46.88 -15.94 10.37
N LEU A 243 46.44 -17.15 10.08
CA LEU A 243 47.25 -18.38 10.22
C LEU A 243 48.23 -18.63 9.04
N LYS A 244 48.15 -17.87 7.98
CA LYS A 244 49.07 -17.96 6.81
C LYS A 244 50.38 -17.17 6.99
N PHE A 245 50.54 -16.42 8.07
CA PHE A 245 51.74 -15.70 8.50
C PHE A 245 52.39 -16.38 9.69
#